data_7fd44e46f6762d5b44310d0aa957a52b
#
_entry.id   7fd44e46f6762d5b44310d0aa957a52b
#
_cell.length_a   1.000
_cell.length_b   1.000
_cell.length_c   1.000
_cell.angle_alpha   90.00
_cell.angle_beta   90.00
_cell.angle_gamma   90.00
#
_symmetry.space_group_name_H-M   'P 1'
#
loop_
_entity.id
_entity.type
_entity.pdbx_description
1 polymer ?
#
loop_
_entity_poly.entity_id
_entity_poly.type
_entity_poly.pdbx_seq_one_letter_code
_entity_poly.pdbx_strand_id
1 'polypeptide(L)'
;MKFEYDVIVVGAGHAGCEAACASANLGSETLLVTMDMNKIAQMSCNPAVGGIAKGQIVREIDALGGQMGIVTDEASIQFRMLNRSKGPAMWSPRAQADRVKFIEAWRSRIENTDRLYMWQDSVVELVIEDGRVGGVRTAMGVTFKAKSVVLTAGTFLDGLMHIGRVKIGGGRISEPASHGISEQLRRLGFEVGRMKTGTPVRIDGRTVHFDKAVRQDGDSDFHKFSYLPDVKRRLKQRPCWIVYTNTEVHDVLREGLPDSPLFNGQIQSVGPRYCPSIETKIVTFADKDQHQLFLEPEGETTQEYYLNGYSSSLPLMVQVNAMQKIPALADAQIYRPGYAIEYDYFDPTQLRHTLETKLVSGLFFAGQVNGTTGYEEAAGQGLVAGINAHQKAEGKDPFVLGRDESYIGVLIDDLVTKGVDEPYRMFTSRAEYRILLRQDDADMRLTPRGFEIGLASRERYDLMLGKKRQRDALIDFARNFSVKAARINPFLEGKGLSPLRQSVKLYDLILRPQLDIFMLAEAIGPLAEHIAGIEEQRREEIVESAEILIKYQGYIDRERLIAEKISRLEHVKLRGKIVYADVKAITTEARQKLTKIDPETVAQASRIPGISPSDINILLLLLGR
;
A
#
# COMPACT_ATOMS: atom_id res chain seq x y z
N MET A 1 -20.40 -28.81 7.68
CA MET A 1 -19.22 -27.98 7.94
C MET A 1 -18.01 -28.66 7.32
N LYS A 2 -17.14 -27.93 6.65
CA LYS A 2 -15.89 -28.47 6.08
C LYS A 2 -14.78 -28.32 7.11
N PHE A 3 -13.82 -29.25 7.13
CA PHE A 3 -12.61 -29.20 7.95
C PHE A 3 -11.33 -29.28 7.12
N GLU A 4 -11.47 -29.41 5.80
CA GLU A 4 -10.35 -29.46 4.85
C GLU A 4 -10.59 -28.42 3.76
N TYR A 5 -9.55 -27.65 3.47
CA TYR A 5 -9.52 -26.56 2.50
C TYR A 5 -8.24 -26.62 1.66
N ASP A 6 -8.20 -25.90 0.55
CA ASP A 6 -6.96 -25.73 -0.21
C ASP A 6 -6.07 -24.69 0.46
N VAL A 7 -6.68 -23.57 0.88
CA VAL A 7 -5.97 -22.43 1.50
C VAL A 7 -6.68 -22.02 2.80
N ILE A 8 -5.92 -21.80 3.86
CA ILE A 8 -6.40 -21.13 5.08
C ILE A 8 -5.68 -19.80 5.22
N VAL A 9 -6.46 -18.72 5.45
CA VAL A 9 -5.94 -17.39 5.75
C VAL A 9 -6.23 -17.06 7.21
N VAL A 10 -5.18 -16.72 7.96
CA VAL A 10 -5.26 -16.40 9.39
C VAL A 10 -5.22 -14.90 9.59
N GLY A 11 -6.33 -14.32 10.04
CA GLY A 11 -6.50 -12.88 10.25
C GLY A 11 -7.25 -12.20 9.10
N ALA A 12 -8.31 -11.46 9.42
CA ALA A 12 -9.13 -10.72 8.46
C ALA A 12 -8.80 -9.22 8.44
N GLY A 13 -7.51 -8.85 8.52
CA GLY A 13 -7.03 -7.51 8.21
C GLY A 13 -6.95 -7.27 6.69
N HIS A 14 -6.41 -6.13 6.26
CA HIS A 14 -6.30 -5.79 4.84
C HIS A 14 -5.56 -6.85 4.02
N ALA A 15 -4.47 -7.41 4.57
CA ALA A 15 -3.74 -8.50 3.92
C ALA A 15 -4.58 -9.78 3.82
N GLY A 16 -5.26 -10.15 4.91
CA GLY A 16 -6.06 -11.38 4.94
C GLY A 16 -7.27 -11.33 4.03
N CYS A 17 -7.95 -10.18 3.95
CA CYS A 17 -9.09 -9.99 3.06
C CYS A 17 -8.69 -10.14 1.58
N GLU A 18 -7.60 -9.49 1.16
CA GLU A 18 -7.10 -9.63 -0.22
C GLU A 18 -6.61 -11.05 -0.51
N ALA A 19 -5.87 -11.67 0.43
CA ALA A 19 -5.38 -13.04 0.25
C ALA A 19 -6.53 -14.05 0.11
N ALA A 20 -7.56 -13.94 0.95
CA ALA A 20 -8.70 -14.84 0.94
C ALA A 20 -9.53 -14.69 -0.35
N CYS A 21 -9.85 -13.45 -0.74
CA CYS A 21 -10.57 -13.19 -1.98
C CYS A 21 -9.77 -13.65 -3.21
N ALA A 22 -8.45 -13.39 -3.25
CA ALA A 22 -7.60 -13.81 -4.36
C ALA A 22 -7.57 -15.34 -4.50
N SER A 23 -7.31 -16.06 -3.41
CA SER A 23 -7.27 -17.54 -3.43
C SER A 23 -8.60 -18.15 -3.88
N ALA A 24 -9.71 -17.64 -3.34
CA ALA A 24 -11.06 -18.14 -3.66
C ALA A 24 -11.45 -17.82 -5.11
N ASN A 25 -11.22 -16.58 -5.59
CA ASN A 25 -11.51 -16.19 -6.97
C ASN A 25 -10.68 -16.97 -8.01
N LEU A 26 -9.50 -17.46 -7.64
CA LEU A 26 -8.69 -18.35 -8.46
C LEU A 26 -9.19 -19.81 -8.45
N GLY A 27 -10.14 -20.14 -7.58
CA GLY A 27 -10.81 -21.44 -7.53
C GLY A 27 -10.48 -22.32 -6.32
N SER A 28 -9.64 -21.88 -5.38
CA SER A 28 -9.36 -22.61 -4.14
C SER A 28 -10.54 -22.58 -3.16
N GLU A 29 -10.82 -23.71 -2.53
CA GLU A 29 -11.65 -23.76 -1.33
C GLU A 29 -10.88 -23.09 -0.19
N THR A 30 -11.31 -21.88 0.21
CA THR A 30 -10.54 -21.00 1.09
C THR A 30 -11.28 -20.76 2.40
N LEU A 31 -10.60 -20.90 3.55
CA LEU A 31 -11.11 -20.55 4.86
C LEU A 31 -10.41 -19.30 5.39
N LEU A 32 -11.16 -18.28 5.74
CA LEU A 32 -10.68 -17.09 6.45
C LEU A 32 -11.01 -17.23 7.95
N VAL A 33 -9.99 -17.33 8.80
CA VAL A 33 -10.15 -17.40 10.26
C VAL A 33 -9.86 -16.03 10.88
N THR A 34 -10.77 -15.50 11.67
CA THR A 34 -10.61 -14.22 12.35
C THR A 34 -11.20 -14.24 13.76
N MET A 35 -10.60 -13.49 14.68
CA MET A 35 -11.08 -13.39 16.06
C MET A 35 -12.43 -12.67 16.17
N ASP A 36 -12.73 -11.73 15.26
CA ASP A 36 -13.98 -10.96 15.27
C ASP A 36 -14.43 -10.63 13.83
N MET A 37 -15.51 -11.25 13.40
CA MET A 37 -16.11 -11.03 12.08
C MET A 37 -16.74 -9.63 11.91
N ASN A 38 -16.93 -8.87 12.99
CA ASN A 38 -17.44 -7.50 12.92
C ASN A 38 -16.33 -6.45 12.70
N LYS A 39 -15.06 -6.89 12.66
CA LYS A 39 -13.89 -6.04 12.54
C LYS A 39 -13.03 -6.36 11.31
N ILE A 40 -13.63 -6.95 10.30
CA ILE A 40 -12.98 -7.29 9.02
C ILE A 40 -12.40 -6.01 8.39
N ALA A 41 -11.12 -6.05 8.01
CA ALA A 41 -10.37 -4.94 7.42
C ALA A 41 -10.49 -3.62 8.19
N GLN A 42 -10.69 -3.66 9.51
CA GLN A 42 -10.85 -2.46 10.32
C GLN A 42 -9.63 -1.54 10.21
N MET A 43 -9.88 -0.27 9.87
CA MET A 43 -8.87 0.78 9.87
C MET A 43 -8.51 1.16 11.30
N SER A 44 -7.44 0.58 11.84
CA SER A 44 -7.01 0.80 13.23
C SER A 44 -6.22 2.10 13.45
N CYS A 45 -5.68 2.67 12.38
CA CYS A 45 -5.01 3.96 12.37
C CYS A 45 -5.91 5.01 11.70
N ASN A 46 -5.41 5.80 10.73
CA ASN A 46 -6.20 6.81 10.03
C ASN A 46 -7.32 6.19 9.16
N PRO A 47 -8.48 6.85 9.02
CA PRO A 47 -9.58 6.40 8.18
C PRO A 47 -9.37 6.76 6.71
N ALA A 48 -8.23 6.38 6.15
CA ALA A 48 -7.86 6.75 4.79
C ALA A 48 -7.08 5.63 4.09
N VAL A 49 -7.26 5.55 2.76
CA VAL A 49 -6.56 4.65 1.85
C VAL A 49 -5.84 5.45 0.79
N GLY A 50 -4.65 5.01 0.40
CA GLY A 50 -3.83 5.67 -0.60
C GLY A 50 -2.88 6.72 -0.02
N GLY A 51 -2.51 7.68 -0.86
CA GLY A 51 -1.45 8.64 -0.58
C GLY A 51 -0.17 8.31 -1.33
N ILE A 52 0.92 9.03 -1.01
CA ILE A 52 2.19 8.97 -1.75
C ILE A 52 2.72 7.53 -1.84
N ALA A 53 2.89 7.05 -3.06
CA ALA A 53 3.23 5.68 -3.46
C ALA A 53 2.16 4.61 -3.11
N LYS A 54 1.34 4.86 -2.10
CA LYS A 54 0.33 3.91 -1.63
C LYS A 54 -0.89 3.87 -2.53
N GLY A 55 -1.30 5.02 -3.07
CA GLY A 55 -2.36 5.08 -4.07
C GLY A 55 -2.03 4.28 -5.32
N GLN A 56 -0.75 4.25 -5.71
CA GLN A 56 -0.26 3.41 -6.80
C GLN A 56 -0.46 1.93 -6.49
N ILE A 57 -0.13 1.48 -5.27
CA ILE A 57 -0.35 0.08 -4.83
C ILE A 57 -1.84 -0.29 -4.93
N VAL A 58 -2.74 0.57 -4.49
CA VAL A 58 -4.20 0.29 -4.55
C VAL A 58 -4.68 0.17 -6.00
N ARG A 59 -4.18 1.03 -6.91
CA ARG A 59 -4.47 0.93 -8.35
C ARG A 59 -3.91 -0.37 -8.95
N GLU A 60 -2.75 -0.84 -8.50
CA GLU A 60 -2.15 -2.10 -8.92
C GLU A 60 -2.93 -3.31 -8.40
N ILE A 61 -3.39 -3.27 -7.14
CA ILE A 61 -4.29 -4.29 -6.56
C ILE A 61 -5.57 -4.40 -7.41
N ASP A 62 -6.21 -3.27 -7.73
CA ASP A 62 -7.42 -3.27 -8.54
C ASP A 62 -7.15 -3.79 -9.96
N ALA A 63 -6.05 -3.39 -10.58
CA ALA A 63 -5.67 -3.84 -11.92
C ALA A 63 -5.49 -5.36 -12.03
N LEU A 64 -4.96 -6.00 -10.98
CA LEU A 64 -4.79 -7.45 -10.86
C LEU A 64 -6.10 -8.20 -10.59
N GLY A 65 -7.17 -7.51 -10.18
CA GLY A 65 -8.44 -8.13 -9.81
C GLY A 65 -8.72 -8.18 -8.30
N GLY A 66 -7.90 -7.50 -7.47
CA GLY A 66 -8.12 -7.32 -6.03
C GLY A 66 -9.30 -6.41 -5.70
N GLN A 67 -9.63 -6.28 -4.44
CA GLN A 67 -10.88 -5.69 -3.95
C GLN A 67 -10.72 -4.33 -3.26
N MET A 68 -9.53 -4.01 -2.73
CA MET A 68 -9.34 -2.82 -1.89
C MET A 68 -9.72 -1.52 -2.58
N GLY A 69 -9.42 -1.38 -3.89
CA GLY A 69 -9.79 -0.20 -4.67
C GLY A 69 -11.30 -0.01 -4.73
N ILE A 70 -12.03 -1.08 -5.01
CA ILE A 70 -13.50 -1.08 -5.11
C ILE A 70 -14.13 -0.71 -3.76
N VAL A 71 -13.72 -1.39 -2.69
CA VAL A 71 -14.24 -1.15 -1.34
C VAL A 71 -13.94 0.28 -0.88
N THR A 72 -12.76 0.81 -1.22
CA THR A 72 -12.40 2.19 -0.89
C THR A 72 -13.30 3.18 -1.61
N ASP A 73 -13.58 2.99 -2.89
CA ASP A 73 -14.44 3.89 -3.66
C ASP A 73 -15.89 3.87 -3.11
N GLU A 74 -16.41 2.68 -2.73
CA GLU A 74 -17.74 2.54 -2.14
C GLU A 74 -17.86 3.23 -0.78
N ALA A 75 -16.81 3.22 0.04
CA ALA A 75 -16.77 3.80 1.38
C ALA A 75 -16.18 5.23 1.44
N SER A 76 -15.79 5.81 0.32
CA SER A 76 -15.10 7.10 0.25
C SER A 76 -16.00 8.27 0.62
N ILE A 77 -15.55 9.09 1.59
CA ILE A 77 -16.17 10.36 1.99
C ILE A 77 -15.34 11.59 1.59
N GLN A 78 -14.15 11.42 1.06
CA GLN A 78 -13.34 12.47 0.45
C GLN A 78 -12.31 11.85 -0.47
N PHE A 79 -12.04 12.47 -1.62
CA PHE A 79 -10.97 12.06 -2.52
C PHE A 79 -10.06 13.22 -2.85
N ARG A 80 -8.74 12.95 -2.95
CA ARG A 80 -7.73 13.92 -3.38
C ARG A 80 -6.64 13.23 -4.20
N MET A 81 -6.23 13.87 -5.30
CA MET A 81 -5.03 13.49 -6.04
C MET A 81 -3.84 14.28 -5.49
N LEU A 82 -2.97 13.63 -4.73
CA LEU A 82 -1.79 14.26 -4.16
C LEU A 82 -0.69 14.43 -5.20
N ASN A 83 0.17 15.43 -4.99
CA ASN A 83 1.34 15.72 -5.84
C ASN A 83 1.03 16.07 -7.30
N ARG A 84 -0.14 16.60 -7.64
CA ARG A 84 -0.48 17.02 -9.01
C ARG A 84 0.57 17.94 -9.64
N SER A 85 1.13 18.88 -8.88
CA SER A 85 2.17 19.80 -9.34
C SER A 85 3.52 19.15 -9.65
N LYS A 86 3.74 17.89 -9.23
CA LYS A 86 5.01 17.17 -9.41
C LYS A 86 5.03 16.25 -10.65
N GLY A 87 3.95 16.23 -11.41
CA GLY A 87 3.79 15.41 -12.61
C GLY A 87 3.30 13.98 -12.34
N PRO A 88 2.88 13.27 -13.42
CA PRO A 88 2.10 12.02 -13.34
C PRO A 88 2.84 10.86 -12.67
N ALA A 89 4.17 10.82 -12.71
CA ALA A 89 4.97 9.82 -11.97
C ALA A 89 4.81 9.91 -10.44
N MET A 90 4.36 11.08 -9.94
CA MET A 90 4.21 11.37 -8.52
C MET A 90 2.74 11.47 -8.08
N TRP A 91 1.80 11.49 -9.01
CA TRP A 91 0.38 11.55 -8.71
C TRP A 91 -0.06 10.36 -7.88
N SER A 92 -0.68 10.64 -6.76
CA SER A 92 -0.97 9.64 -5.75
C SER A 92 -2.39 9.82 -5.24
N PRO A 93 -3.34 8.97 -5.65
CA PRO A 93 -4.72 9.05 -5.17
C PRO A 93 -4.81 8.72 -3.68
N ARG A 94 -5.65 9.47 -2.96
CA ARG A 94 -5.96 9.27 -1.54
C ARG A 94 -7.43 9.51 -1.28
N ALA A 95 -8.08 8.58 -0.61
CA ALA A 95 -9.46 8.73 -0.14
C ALA A 95 -9.53 8.66 1.38
N GLN A 96 -10.33 9.55 1.99
CA GLN A 96 -10.88 9.33 3.32
C GLN A 96 -12.06 8.38 3.20
N ALA A 97 -12.19 7.44 4.12
CA ALA A 97 -13.24 6.45 4.10
C ALA A 97 -14.11 6.52 5.37
N ASP A 98 -15.39 6.21 5.23
CA ASP A 98 -16.22 5.85 6.35
C ASP A 98 -15.80 4.47 6.86
N ARG A 99 -15.27 4.43 8.08
CA ARG A 99 -14.67 3.23 8.67
C ARG A 99 -15.68 2.08 8.85
N VAL A 100 -16.92 2.40 9.19
CA VAL A 100 -17.97 1.39 9.36
C VAL A 100 -18.42 0.86 8.00
N LYS A 101 -18.64 1.75 7.03
CA LYS A 101 -19.00 1.37 5.66
C LYS A 101 -17.90 0.57 4.96
N PHE A 102 -16.64 0.87 5.25
CA PHE A 102 -15.50 0.11 4.75
C PHE A 102 -15.50 -1.35 5.27
N ILE A 103 -15.78 -1.55 6.57
CA ILE A 103 -15.94 -2.89 7.17
C ILE A 103 -17.12 -3.62 6.53
N GLU A 104 -18.27 -2.95 6.41
CA GLU A 104 -19.49 -3.50 5.81
C GLU A 104 -19.27 -3.94 4.35
N ALA A 105 -18.61 -3.08 3.55
CA ALA A 105 -18.30 -3.37 2.17
C ALA A 105 -17.34 -4.56 2.04
N TRP A 106 -16.28 -4.64 2.84
CA TRP A 106 -15.37 -5.80 2.86
C TRP A 106 -16.09 -7.08 3.27
N ARG A 107 -16.89 -7.02 4.33
CA ARG A 107 -17.66 -8.19 4.80
C ARG A 107 -18.59 -8.69 3.70
N SER A 108 -19.34 -7.79 3.05
CA SER A 108 -20.19 -8.13 1.93
C SER A 108 -19.41 -8.79 0.78
N ARG A 109 -18.21 -8.30 0.44
CA ARG A 109 -17.36 -8.92 -0.58
C ARG A 109 -16.96 -10.33 -0.21
N ILE A 110 -16.50 -10.56 1.01
CA ILE A 110 -16.08 -11.88 1.49
C ILE A 110 -17.26 -12.86 1.49
N GLU A 111 -18.42 -12.45 2.03
CA GLU A 111 -19.62 -13.30 2.12
C GLU A 111 -20.21 -13.66 0.75
N ASN A 112 -19.98 -12.82 -0.28
CA ASN A 112 -20.46 -13.05 -1.66
C ASN A 112 -19.36 -13.56 -2.60
N THR A 113 -18.19 -13.95 -2.09
CA THR A 113 -17.15 -14.60 -2.88
C THR A 113 -17.33 -16.11 -2.84
N ASP A 114 -17.53 -16.72 -3.99
CA ASP A 114 -17.66 -18.17 -4.12
C ASP A 114 -16.42 -18.88 -3.55
N ARG A 115 -16.62 -20.06 -2.91
CA ARG A 115 -15.56 -20.88 -2.31
C ARG A 115 -14.80 -20.22 -1.15
N LEU A 116 -15.26 -19.06 -0.64
CA LEU A 116 -14.69 -18.38 0.52
C LEU A 116 -15.59 -18.61 1.74
N TYR A 117 -15.00 -19.20 2.77
CA TYR A 117 -15.66 -19.53 4.03
C TYR A 117 -15.04 -18.75 5.17
N MET A 118 -15.80 -18.44 6.20
CA MET A 118 -15.32 -17.74 7.39
C MET A 118 -15.51 -18.57 8.64
N TRP A 119 -14.56 -18.43 9.58
CA TRP A 119 -14.66 -19.00 10.92
C TRP A 119 -14.18 -17.97 11.95
N GLN A 120 -15.03 -17.74 12.97
CA GLN A 120 -14.67 -16.82 14.06
C GLN A 120 -14.02 -17.58 15.21
N ASP A 121 -12.71 -17.48 15.32
CA ASP A 121 -11.89 -18.01 16.40
C ASP A 121 -10.46 -17.44 16.32
N SER A 122 -9.67 -17.67 17.36
CA SER A 122 -8.23 -17.36 17.37
C SER A 122 -7.43 -18.60 16.96
N VAL A 123 -6.54 -18.47 15.98
CA VAL A 123 -5.57 -19.53 15.67
C VAL A 123 -4.43 -19.45 16.69
N VAL A 124 -4.16 -20.57 17.35
CA VAL A 124 -3.14 -20.68 18.41
C VAL A 124 -1.95 -21.55 18.00
N GLU A 125 -2.11 -22.35 16.94
CA GLU A 125 -1.06 -23.25 16.47
C GLU A 125 -1.16 -23.50 14.97
N LEU A 126 -0.02 -23.61 14.31
CA LEU A 126 0.11 -24.11 12.95
C LEU A 126 0.38 -25.64 13.00
N VAL A 127 -0.39 -26.41 12.24
CA VAL A 127 -0.10 -27.84 12.08
C VAL A 127 1.03 -27.96 11.06
N ILE A 128 2.20 -28.45 11.51
CA ILE A 128 3.39 -28.57 10.66
C ILE A 128 3.93 -30.00 10.80
N GLU A 129 4.09 -30.67 9.65
CA GLU A 129 4.61 -32.03 9.55
C GLU A 129 5.69 -32.06 8.47
N ASP A 130 6.84 -32.65 8.75
CA ASP A 130 7.95 -32.82 7.81
C ASP A 130 8.37 -31.54 7.07
N GLY A 131 8.38 -30.39 7.77
CA GLY A 131 8.73 -29.09 7.17
C GLY A 131 7.67 -28.50 6.24
N ARG A 132 6.43 -29.01 6.27
CA ARG A 132 5.29 -28.52 5.50
C ARG A 132 4.13 -28.16 6.41
N VAL A 133 3.42 -27.07 6.09
CA VAL A 133 2.18 -26.75 6.76
C VAL A 133 1.05 -27.68 6.31
N GLY A 134 0.27 -28.18 7.26
CA GLY A 134 -0.90 -29.06 7.03
C GLY A 134 -2.21 -28.44 7.52
N GLY A 135 -2.19 -27.27 8.13
CA GLY A 135 -3.39 -26.61 8.62
C GLY A 135 -3.16 -25.73 9.84
N VAL A 136 -4.23 -25.47 10.58
CA VAL A 136 -4.24 -24.65 11.80
C VAL A 136 -5.07 -25.27 12.90
N ARG A 137 -4.74 -25.00 14.17
CA ARG A 137 -5.56 -25.29 15.33
C ARG A 137 -6.01 -24.00 16.00
N THR A 138 -7.28 -23.95 16.35
CA THR A 138 -7.91 -22.79 16.98
C THR A 138 -7.98 -22.92 18.51
N ALA A 139 -8.24 -21.80 19.18
CA ALA A 139 -8.39 -21.75 20.63
C ALA A 139 -9.57 -22.60 21.16
N MET A 140 -10.62 -22.77 20.37
CA MET A 140 -11.74 -23.67 20.69
C MET A 140 -11.40 -25.16 20.48
N GLY A 141 -10.16 -25.47 20.10
CA GLY A 141 -9.69 -26.86 19.89
C GLY A 141 -10.02 -27.46 18.53
N VAL A 142 -10.54 -26.65 17.59
CA VAL A 142 -10.86 -27.12 16.24
C VAL A 142 -9.60 -27.11 15.39
N THR A 143 -9.35 -28.22 14.67
CA THR A 143 -8.27 -28.32 13.68
C THR A 143 -8.85 -28.28 12.28
N PHE A 144 -8.37 -27.33 11.46
CA PHE A 144 -8.66 -27.25 10.03
C PHE A 144 -7.41 -27.62 9.24
N LYS A 145 -7.55 -28.49 8.25
CA LYS A 145 -6.47 -28.90 7.36
C LYS A 145 -6.42 -28.02 6.12
N ALA A 146 -5.22 -27.78 5.59
CA ALA A 146 -5.02 -27.07 4.34
C ALA A 146 -3.70 -27.45 3.68
N LYS A 147 -3.64 -27.28 2.34
CA LYS A 147 -2.42 -27.43 1.54
C LYS A 147 -1.48 -26.23 1.71
N SER A 148 -2.04 -25.03 1.94
CA SER A 148 -1.32 -23.79 2.16
C SER A 148 -1.98 -22.94 3.26
N VAL A 149 -1.17 -22.19 4.01
CA VAL A 149 -1.62 -21.27 5.06
C VAL A 149 -0.99 -19.91 4.85
N VAL A 150 -1.80 -18.83 4.92
CA VAL A 150 -1.35 -17.44 4.85
C VAL A 150 -1.53 -16.79 6.21
N LEU A 151 -0.44 -16.40 6.88
CA LEU A 151 -0.45 -15.72 8.17
C LEU A 151 -0.46 -14.20 7.99
N THR A 152 -1.51 -13.54 8.49
CA THR A 152 -1.72 -12.09 8.36
C THR A 152 -2.12 -11.44 9.68
N ALA A 153 -1.43 -11.79 10.77
CA ALA A 153 -1.82 -11.49 12.15
C ALA A 153 -1.71 -10.01 12.57
N GLY A 154 -1.24 -9.10 11.71
CA GLY A 154 -1.21 -7.65 11.98
C GLY A 154 -0.38 -7.30 13.22
N THR A 155 -0.99 -6.56 14.17
CA THR A 155 -0.38 -6.15 15.44
C THR A 155 -0.73 -7.07 16.61
N PHE A 156 -1.27 -8.27 16.34
CA PHE A 156 -1.87 -9.12 17.38
C PHE A 156 -0.91 -10.13 18.00
N LEU A 157 0.16 -10.55 17.30
CA LEU A 157 1.12 -11.53 17.83
C LEU A 157 1.88 -10.93 19.03
N ASP A 158 1.59 -11.47 20.21
CA ASP A 158 2.09 -11.00 21.50
C ASP A 158 1.95 -9.47 21.66
N GLY A 159 0.82 -8.93 21.17
CA GLY A 159 0.52 -7.51 21.15
C GLY A 159 0.46 -6.90 22.56
N LEU A 160 1.15 -5.76 22.76
CA LEU A 160 1.22 -5.04 24.02
C LEU A 160 1.07 -3.54 23.80
N MET A 161 -0.03 -2.97 24.32
CA MET A 161 -0.30 -1.54 24.26
C MET A 161 0.31 -0.79 25.43
N HIS A 162 0.77 0.45 25.17
CA HIS A 162 1.36 1.34 26.17
C HIS A 162 0.66 2.70 26.16
N ILE A 163 0.25 3.16 27.35
CA ILE A 163 -0.29 4.51 27.61
C ILE A 163 0.40 5.03 28.88
N GLY A 164 1.40 5.89 28.73
CA GLY A 164 2.30 6.22 29.82
C GLY A 164 2.93 4.96 30.40
N ARG A 165 2.88 4.79 31.71
CA ARG A 165 3.42 3.61 32.40
C ARG A 165 2.51 2.38 32.36
N VAL A 166 1.26 2.54 31.89
CA VAL A 166 0.27 1.45 31.82
C VAL A 166 0.56 0.55 30.63
N LYS A 167 0.55 -0.78 30.88
CA LYS A 167 0.70 -1.83 29.86
C LYS A 167 -0.58 -2.65 29.79
N ILE A 168 -1.12 -2.85 28.59
CA ILE A 168 -2.36 -3.60 28.35
C ILE A 168 -2.07 -4.62 27.25
N GLY A 169 -2.23 -5.92 27.54
CA GLY A 169 -2.15 -6.97 26.52
C GLY A 169 -3.29 -6.81 25.51
N GLY A 170 -2.95 -6.82 24.22
CA GLY A 170 -3.92 -6.70 23.15
C GLY A 170 -3.28 -6.24 21.84
N GLY A 171 -3.91 -6.57 20.72
CA GLY A 171 -3.49 -6.13 19.40
C GLY A 171 -4.03 -4.74 19.01
N ARG A 172 -5.18 -4.37 19.57
CA ARG A 172 -5.85 -3.05 19.51
C ARG A 172 -6.61 -2.82 20.81
N ILE A 173 -7.02 -1.56 21.03
CA ILE A 173 -7.84 -1.24 22.21
C ILE A 173 -9.09 -2.11 22.26
N SER A 174 -9.33 -2.75 23.41
CA SER A 174 -10.44 -3.69 23.67
C SER A 174 -10.43 -4.98 22.81
N GLU A 175 -9.28 -5.35 22.23
CA GLU A 175 -9.13 -6.59 21.47
C GLU A 175 -7.92 -7.38 21.99
N PRO A 176 -8.09 -8.70 22.30
CA PRO A 176 -7.05 -9.50 22.90
C PRO A 176 -5.84 -9.68 21.97
N ALA A 177 -4.67 -9.97 22.54
CA ALA A 177 -3.52 -10.42 21.79
C ALA A 177 -3.67 -11.89 21.35
N SER A 178 -2.95 -12.28 20.30
CA SER A 178 -2.82 -13.67 19.87
C SER A 178 -1.50 -14.23 20.37
N HIS A 179 -1.54 -15.37 21.05
CA HIS A 179 -0.39 -16.03 21.66
C HIS A 179 -0.16 -17.42 21.05
N GLY A 180 1.05 -17.96 21.17
CA GLY A 180 1.43 -19.31 20.77
C GLY A 180 2.13 -19.39 19.43
N ILE A 181 1.65 -18.68 18.40
CA ILE A 181 2.20 -18.73 17.02
C ILE A 181 3.67 -18.25 16.99
N SER A 182 3.97 -17.10 17.60
CA SER A 182 5.35 -16.56 17.61
C SER A 182 6.33 -17.50 18.29
N GLU A 183 5.94 -18.10 19.41
CA GLU A 183 6.78 -19.06 20.12
C GLU A 183 7.00 -20.34 19.31
N GLN A 184 5.95 -20.87 18.67
CA GLN A 184 6.04 -22.03 17.78
C GLN A 184 7.01 -21.76 16.63
N LEU A 185 6.88 -20.62 15.93
CA LEU A 185 7.74 -20.26 14.81
C LEU A 185 9.20 -20.05 15.26
N ARG A 186 9.42 -19.46 16.45
CA ARG A 186 10.76 -19.33 17.03
C ARG A 186 11.41 -20.70 17.28
N ARG A 187 10.67 -21.68 17.79
CA ARG A 187 11.15 -23.06 17.97
C ARG A 187 11.50 -23.74 16.65
N LEU A 188 10.85 -23.36 15.55
CA LEU A 188 11.14 -23.86 14.22
C LEU A 188 12.33 -23.14 13.54
N GLY A 189 12.96 -22.20 14.22
CA GLY A 189 14.14 -21.48 13.73
C GLY A 189 13.87 -20.16 13.02
N PHE A 190 12.62 -19.64 13.05
CA PHE A 190 12.34 -18.31 12.52
C PHE A 190 12.96 -17.21 13.40
N GLU A 191 13.58 -16.24 12.77
CA GLU A 191 13.98 -14.99 13.40
C GLU A 191 12.76 -14.14 13.70
N VAL A 192 12.49 -13.90 14.97
CA VAL A 192 11.35 -13.12 15.48
C VAL A 192 11.87 -11.87 16.15
N GLY A 193 11.44 -10.72 15.69
CA GLY A 193 11.72 -9.42 16.32
C GLY A 193 10.45 -8.74 16.82
N ARG A 194 10.63 -7.57 17.44
CA ARG A 194 9.48 -6.74 17.87
C ARG A 194 9.53 -5.38 17.16
N MET A 195 8.38 -4.95 16.71
CA MET A 195 8.17 -3.61 16.15
C MET A 195 7.13 -2.83 16.93
N LYS A 196 7.18 -1.51 16.79
CA LYS A 196 6.26 -0.59 17.44
C LYS A 196 5.56 0.28 16.40
N THR A 197 4.26 0.46 16.56
CA THR A 197 3.50 1.53 15.90
C THR A 197 2.64 2.27 16.93
N GLY A 198 1.83 3.22 16.49
CA GLY A 198 0.98 3.97 17.40
C GLY A 198 -0.21 4.61 16.71
N THR A 199 -1.15 5.08 17.50
CA THR A 199 -2.36 5.75 17.05
C THR A 199 -2.62 6.99 17.92
N PRO A 200 -3.23 8.07 17.39
CA PRO A 200 -3.60 9.25 18.18
C PRO A 200 -4.95 9.09 18.86
N VAL A 201 -5.31 10.09 19.63
CA VAL A 201 -6.64 10.27 20.23
C VAL A 201 -7.75 10.29 19.18
N ARG A 202 -8.96 9.88 19.58
CA ARG A 202 -10.21 10.10 18.82
C ARG A 202 -11.02 11.16 19.55
N ILE A 203 -11.43 12.19 18.82
CA ILE A 203 -12.03 13.41 19.35
C ILE A 203 -13.54 13.41 19.06
N ASP A 204 -14.33 13.89 20.02
CA ASP A 204 -15.74 14.19 19.81
C ASP A 204 -15.88 15.52 19.05
N GLY A 205 -16.26 15.46 17.79
CA GLY A 205 -16.40 16.61 16.91
C GLY A 205 -17.43 17.66 17.38
N ARG A 206 -18.36 17.28 18.25
CA ARG A 206 -19.33 18.22 18.85
C ARG A 206 -18.65 19.25 19.78
N THR A 207 -17.44 18.95 20.23
CA THR A 207 -16.65 19.75 21.16
C THR A 207 -15.49 20.48 20.50
N VAL A 208 -15.42 20.46 19.17
CA VAL A 208 -14.38 21.10 18.37
C VAL A 208 -14.85 22.46 17.86
N HIS A 209 -14.03 23.48 18.01
CA HIS A 209 -14.23 24.81 17.45
C HIS A 209 -13.73 24.87 15.99
N PHE A 210 -14.54 24.38 15.05
CA PHE A 210 -14.17 24.32 13.63
C PHE A 210 -13.94 25.71 12.99
N ASP A 211 -14.52 26.77 13.55
CA ASP A 211 -14.26 28.16 13.16
C ASP A 211 -12.81 28.60 13.37
N LYS A 212 -12.06 27.92 14.26
CA LYS A 212 -10.64 28.14 14.51
C LYS A 212 -9.72 27.15 13.77
N ALA A 213 -10.26 26.33 12.88
CA ALA A 213 -9.53 25.35 12.07
C ALA A 213 -9.62 25.71 10.59
N VAL A 214 -8.62 25.30 9.79
CA VAL A 214 -8.62 25.53 8.36
C VAL A 214 -9.29 24.37 7.65
N ARG A 215 -10.40 24.64 6.94
CA ARG A 215 -11.14 23.63 6.19
C ARG A 215 -10.36 23.15 4.97
N GLN A 216 -10.35 21.84 4.74
CA GLN A 216 -9.74 21.20 3.58
C GLN A 216 -10.76 20.27 2.91
N ASP A 217 -11.29 20.73 1.78
CA ASP A 217 -12.21 19.94 0.95
C ASP A 217 -11.47 18.90 0.09
N GLY A 218 -12.21 17.93 -0.42
CA GLY A 218 -11.74 17.01 -1.45
C GLY A 218 -11.66 17.68 -2.82
N ASP A 219 -11.07 16.99 -3.79
CA ASP A 219 -11.04 17.44 -5.17
C ASP A 219 -12.46 17.40 -5.77
N SER A 220 -12.76 18.38 -6.62
CA SER A 220 -14.05 18.47 -7.33
C SER A 220 -14.12 17.51 -8.52
N ASP A 221 -12.97 17.21 -9.12
CA ASP A 221 -12.85 16.29 -10.25
C ASP A 221 -13.14 14.86 -9.80
N PHE A 222 -13.67 14.07 -10.71
CA PHE A 222 -13.98 12.68 -10.45
C PHE A 222 -12.76 11.79 -10.67
N HIS A 223 -12.11 11.39 -9.57
CA HIS A 223 -11.14 10.31 -9.57
C HIS A 223 -11.55 9.21 -8.60
N LYS A 224 -11.16 7.97 -8.90
CA LYS A 224 -11.40 6.79 -8.06
C LYS A 224 -10.25 5.80 -8.19
N PHE A 225 -10.23 4.78 -7.32
CA PHE A 225 -9.21 3.74 -7.38
C PHE A 225 -9.54 2.65 -8.40
N SER A 226 -10.79 2.20 -8.46
CA SER A 226 -11.16 1.11 -9.35
C SER A 226 -11.23 1.52 -10.81
N TYR A 227 -10.75 0.66 -11.71
CA TYR A 227 -10.91 0.79 -13.16
C TYR A 227 -12.30 0.38 -13.65
N LEU A 228 -13.12 -0.25 -12.79
CA LEU A 228 -14.48 -0.66 -13.13
C LEU A 228 -15.41 0.57 -13.19
N PRO A 229 -16.11 0.83 -14.30
CA PRO A 229 -16.94 2.04 -14.45
C PRO A 229 -18.13 2.07 -13.49
N ASP A 230 -18.67 0.90 -13.12
CA ASP A 230 -19.85 0.80 -12.25
C ASP A 230 -19.59 1.07 -10.78
N VAL A 231 -18.33 1.05 -10.35
CA VAL A 231 -17.95 1.39 -8.99
C VAL A 231 -18.05 2.91 -8.81
N LYS A 232 -18.99 3.36 -7.99
CA LYS A 232 -19.28 4.79 -7.77
C LYS A 232 -19.18 5.13 -6.28
N ARG A 233 -18.74 6.37 -6.00
CA ARG A 233 -18.87 6.93 -4.65
C ARG A 233 -20.35 7.14 -4.31
N ARG A 234 -20.76 6.64 -3.16
CA ARG A 234 -22.16 6.69 -2.71
C ARG A 234 -22.37 7.65 -1.55
N LEU A 235 -21.31 7.98 -0.81
CA LEU A 235 -21.38 8.72 0.44
C LEU A 235 -21.17 10.22 0.22
N LYS A 236 -21.76 11.02 1.14
CA LYS A 236 -21.61 12.46 1.14
C LYS A 236 -20.18 12.87 1.46
N GLN A 237 -19.64 13.81 0.69
CA GLN A 237 -18.30 14.32 0.92
C GLN A 237 -18.22 15.07 2.26
N ARG A 238 -17.13 14.83 2.99
CA ARG A 238 -16.82 15.53 4.25
C ARG A 238 -15.42 16.16 4.18
N PRO A 239 -15.25 17.41 4.67
CA PRO A 239 -13.94 18.02 4.74
C PRO A 239 -13.11 17.40 5.86
N CYS A 240 -11.78 17.43 5.69
CA CYS A 240 -10.83 17.41 6.78
C CYS A 240 -10.58 18.84 7.29
N TRP A 241 -9.97 18.95 8.47
CA TRP A 241 -9.65 20.27 9.05
C TRP A 241 -8.20 20.27 9.50
N ILE A 242 -7.52 21.38 9.27
CA ILE A 242 -6.12 21.55 9.66
C ILE A 242 -6.07 22.40 10.93
N VAL A 243 -5.29 21.92 11.90
CA VAL A 243 -4.94 22.63 13.12
C VAL A 243 -3.43 22.53 13.35
N TYR A 244 -2.89 23.37 14.22
CA TYR A 244 -1.46 23.40 14.52
C TYR A 244 -1.22 23.30 16.01
N THR A 245 -0.17 22.59 16.42
CA THR A 245 0.37 22.71 17.77
C THR A 245 1.00 24.10 17.94
N ASN A 246 1.31 24.47 19.18
CA ASN A 246 2.02 25.68 19.55
C ASN A 246 3.02 25.36 20.69
N THR A 247 3.75 26.39 21.15
CA THR A 247 4.75 26.22 22.22
C THR A 247 4.14 25.71 23.52
N GLU A 248 2.93 26.17 23.90
CA GLU A 248 2.25 25.68 25.12
C GLU A 248 1.92 24.18 25.04
N VAL A 249 1.50 23.70 23.85
CA VAL A 249 1.30 22.27 23.58
C VAL A 249 2.61 21.51 23.80
N HIS A 250 3.72 22.04 23.24
CA HIS A 250 5.03 21.40 23.32
C HIS A 250 5.56 21.36 24.76
N ASP A 251 5.30 22.38 25.56
CA ASP A 251 5.74 22.42 26.96
C ASP A 251 5.03 21.34 27.79
N VAL A 252 3.69 21.23 27.68
CA VAL A 252 2.92 20.18 28.35
C VAL A 252 3.39 18.77 27.92
N LEU A 253 3.68 18.58 26.63
CA LEU A 253 4.19 17.30 26.14
C LEU A 253 5.58 16.98 26.69
N ARG A 254 6.47 17.99 26.80
CA ARG A 254 7.83 17.84 27.36
C ARG A 254 7.78 17.44 28.84
N GLU A 255 6.88 18.02 29.63
CA GLU A 255 6.66 17.64 31.03
C GLU A 255 6.29 16.15 31.18
N GLY A 256 5.58 15.60 30.21
CA GLY A 256 5.17 14.20 30.18
C GLY A 256 6.23 13.20 29.73
N LEU A 257 7.37 13.64 29.16
CA LEU A 257 8.39 12.75 28.59
C LEU A 257 8.96 11.72 29.59
N PRO A 258 9.18 12.02 30.87
CA PRO A 258 9.66 11.02 31.83
C PRO A 258 8.72 9.82 32.02
N ASP A 259 7.44 9.98 31.69
CA ASP A 259 6.43 8.92 31.75
C ASP A 259 6.10 8.32 30.37
N SER A 260 6.78 8.78 29.32
CA SER A 260 6.64 8.22 27.97
C SER A 260 7.34 6.86 27.89
N PRO A 261 6.66 5.80 27.47
CA PRO A 261 7.28 4.47 27.30
C PRO A 261 8.39 4.47 26.24
N LEU A 262 8.42 5.44 25.33
CA LEU A 262 9.49 5.62 24.34
C LEU A 262 10.78 6.22 24.92
N PHE A 263 10.66 6.99 26.01
CA PHE A 263 11.80 7.70 26.60
C PHE A 263 12.22 7.14 27.97
N ASN A 264 11.34 6.37 28.64
CA ASN A 264 11.64 5.75 29.94
C ASN A 264 12.23 4.33 29.83
N GLY A 265 12.47 3.82 28.61
CA GLY A 265 13.07 2.49 28.38
C GLY A 265 12.08 1.32 28.38
N GLN A 266 10.77 1.56 28.53
CA GLN A 266 9.76 0.49 28.48
C GLN A 266 9.66 -0.13 27.08
N ILE A 267 9.71 0.71 26.02
CA ILE A 267 9.72 0.31 24.62
C ILE A 267 11.16 0.38 24.13
N GLN A 268 11.70 -0.75 23.72
CA GLN A 268 13.04 -0.87 23.11
C GLN A 268 12.96 -1.15 21.60
N SER A 269 11.78 -1.47 21.10
CA SER A 269 11.54 -1.75 19.68
C SER A 269 11.55 -0.46 18.85
N VAL A 270 11.96 -0.59 17.58
CA VAL A 270 12.04 0.54 16.66
C VAL A 270 10.65 0.91 16.14
N GLY A 271 10.34 2.20 16.19
CA GLY A 271 9.11 2.76 15.62
C GLY A 271 9.31 3.32 14.19
N PRO A 272 8.22 3.62 13.47
CA PRO A 272 8.29 4.09 12.10
C PRO A 272 8.87 5.52 12.02
N ARG A 273 9.92 5.71 11.23
CA ARG A 273 10.59 7.01 11.01
C ARG A 273 9.65 8.06 10.44
N TYR A 274 8.74 7.68 9.54
CA TYR A 274 7.90 8.60 8.76
C TYR A 274 6.50 8.85 9.35
N CYS A 275 6.21 8.27 10.51
CA CYS A 275 5.03 8.58 11.32
C CYS A 275 5.44 8.64 12.78
N PRO A 276 6.34 9.56 13.14
CA PRO A 276 6.79 9.68 14.53
C PRO A 276 5.61 10.12 15.41
N SER A 277 5.63 9.69 16.67
CA SER A 277 4.71 10.19 17.67
C SER A 277 4.93 11.69 17.91
N ILE A 278 3.94 12.36 18.49
CA ILE A 278 4.06 13.80 18.76
C ILE A 278 5.21 14.09 19.73
N GLU A 279 5.42 13.25 20.74
CA GLU A 279 6.55 13.35 21.66
C GLU A 279 7.90 13.19 20.94
N THR A 280 7.99 12.32 19.95
CA THR A 280 9.21 12.21 19.13
C THR A 280 9.43 13.45 18.27
N LYS A 281 8.36 14.04 17.71
CA LYS A 281 8.46 15.25 16.90
C LYS A 281 9.01 16.44 17.70
N ILE A 282 8.49 16.68 18.90
CA ILE A 282 8.93 17.81 19.74
C ILE A 282 10.36 17.67 20.26
N VAL A 283 10.88 16.44 20.32
CA VAL A 283 12.29 16.19 20.69
C VAL A 283 13.20 16.31 19.46
N THR A 284 12.83 15.66 18.35
CA THR A 284 13.66 15.62 17.13
C THR A 284 13.69 16.97 16.40
N PHE A 285 12.57 17.71 16.42
CA PHE A 285 12.41 19.02 15.77
C PHE A 285 12.13 20.09 16.81
N ALA A 286 12.99 20.17 17.82
CA ALA A 286 12.83 21.11 18.96
C ALA A 286 12.87 22.58 18.57
N ASP A 287 13.41 22.91 17.40
CA ASP A 287 13.47 24.23 16.78
C ASP A 287 12.15 24.67 16.12
N LYS A 288 11.17 23.77 16.01
CA LYS A 288 9.86 24.08 15.41
C LYS A 288 8.85 24.49 16.47
N ASP A 289 8.28 25.68 16.31
CA ASP A 289 7.26 26.21 17.22
C ASP A 289 5.88 25.58 17.01
N GLN A 290 5.67 24.91 15.87
CA GLN A 290 4.39 24.29 15.54
C GLN A 290 4.55 23.06 14.65
N HIS A 291 3.60 22.13 14.77
CA HIS A 291 3.41 20.99 13.88
C HIS A 291 1.99 20.98 13.35
N GLN A 292 1.86 20.70 12.05
CA GLN A 292 0.56 20.56 11.39
C GLN A 292 -0.10 19.24 11.80
N LEU A 293 -1.39 19.32 12.12
CA LEU A 293 -2.26 18.19 12.45
C LEU A 293 -3.51 18.25 11.58
N PHE A 294 -4.15 17.08 11.38
CA PHE A 294 -5.40 17.00 10.63
C PHE A 294 -6.49 16.35 11.48
N LEU A 295 -7.66 16.98 11.53
CA LEU A 295 -8.88 16.35 12.01
C LEU A 295 -9.55 15.66 10.82
N GLU A 296 -9.52 14.37 10.85
CA GLU A 296 -10.06 13.49 9.79
C GLU A 296 -11.35 12.83 10.28
N PRO A 297 -12.52 13.07 9.64
CA PRO A 297 -13.76 12.41 10.06
C PRO A 297 -13.65 10.91 9.87
N GLU A 298 -14.07 10.13 10.86
CA GLU A 298 -14.06 8.66 10.83
C GLU A 298 -15.25 8.04 10.07
N GLY A 299 -16.16 8.87 9.53
CA GLY A 299 -17.26 8.41 8.71
C GLY A 299 -18.18 9.54 8.26
N GLU A 300 -19.20 9.18 7.48
CA GLU A 300 -20.16 10.11 6.88
C GLU A 300 -21.00 10.84 7.94
N THR A 301 -21.50 10.10 8.93
CA THR A 301 -22.47 10.61 9.92
C THR A 301 -21.92 10.69 11.34
N THR A 302 -20.81 10.02 11.63
CA THR A 302 -20.21 10.01 12.97
C THR A 302 -19.63 11.36 13.36
N GLN A 303 -19.63 11.65 14.67
CA GLN A 303 -18.94 12.79 15.26
C GLN A 303 -17.52 12.45 15.71
N GLU A 304 -17.04 11.24 15.43
CA GLU A 304 -15.69 10.82 15.76
C GLU A 304 -14.69 11.36 14.74
N TYR A 305 -13.61 12.01 15.23
CA TYR A 305 -12.52 12.52 14.43
C TYR A 305 -11.19 11.93 14.88
N TYR A 306 -10.39 11.52 13.90
CA TYR A 306 -9.01 11.09 14.07
C TYR A 306 -8.08 12.31 14.02
N LEU A 307 -7.23 12.50 15.05
CA LEU A 307 -6.26 13.60 15.08
C LEU A 307 -4.93 13.16 14.46
N ASN A 308 -4.86 13.17 13.13
CA ASN A 308 -3.68 12.73 12.40
C ASN A 308 -2.48 13.66 12.69
N GLY A 309 -1.33 13.05 12.98
CA GLY A 309 -0.10 13.74 13.35
C GLY A 309 0.11 13.87 14.86
N TYR A 310 -0.88 13.53 15.70
CA TYR A 310 -0.84 13.56 17.16
C TYR A 310 -0.77 12.15 17.78
N SER A 311 -0.19 11.17 17.08
CA SER A 311 0.05 9.84 17.67
C SER A 311 0.89 9.98 18.93
N SER A 312 0.46 9.39 20.04
CA SER A 312 1.13 9.52 21.33
C SER A 312 1.00 8.26 22.17
N SER A 313 2.01 8.02 22.99
CA SER A 313 2.00 7.00 24.06
C SER A 313 2.11 7.61 25.45
N LEU A 314 2.08 8.92 25.58
CA LEU A 314 2.11 9.65 26.83
C LEU A 314 0.93 9.27 27.76
N PRO A 315 1.02 9.54 29.08
CA PRO A 315 -0.13 9.40 29.97
C PRO A 315 -1.36 10.12 29.45
N LEU A 316 -2.55 9.55 29.67
CA LEU A 316 -3.80 10.08 29.18
C LEU A 316 -3.99 11.58 29.47
N MET A 317 -3.74 12.01 30.72
CA MET A 317 -3.94 13.41 31.11
C MET A 317 -2.96 14.34 30.38
N VAL A 318 -1.73 13.91 30.10
CA VAL A 318 -0.78 14.69 29.30
C VAL A 318 -1.29 14.86 27.87
N GLN A 319 -1.81 13.79 27.25
CA GLN A 319 -2.38 13.84 25.91
C GLN A 319 -3.54 14.85 25.83
N VAL A 320 -4.46 14.80 26.80
CA VAL A 320 -5.64 15.67 26.84
C VAL A 320 -5.23 17.13 27.12
N ASN A 321 -4.44 17.36 28.18
CA ASN A 321 -4.04 18.71 28.57
C ASN A 321 -3.24 19.42 27.46
N ALA A 322 -2.33 18.71 26.79
CA ALA A 322 -1.58 19.25 25.67
C ALA A 322 -2.50 19.56 24.47
N MET A 323 -3.38 18.63 24.11
CA MET A 323 -4.33 18.81 23.01
C MET A 323 -5.23 20.03 23.22
N GLN A 324 -5.72 20.25 24.45
CA GLN A 324 -6.59 21.37 24.79
C GLN A 324 -5.87 22.75 24.76
N LYS A 325 -4.54 22.78 24.61
CA LYS A 325 -3.79 24.03 24.30
C LYS A 325 -3.87 24.42 22.83
N ILE A 326 -4.43 23.58 21.96
CA ILE A 326 -4.71 23.93 20.57
C ILE A 326 -6.03 24.70 20.53
N PRO A 327 -6.08 25.94 19.98
CA PRO A 327 -7.27 26.82 20.06
C PRO A 327 -8.58 26.18 19.55
N ALA A 328 -8.50 25.38 18.50
CA ALA A 328 -9.67 24.66 17.97
C ALA A 328 -10.13 23.50 18.87
N LEU A 329 -9.28 23.04 19.77
CA LEU A 329 -9.49 21.87 20.63
C LEU A 329 -9.55 22.21 22.13
N ALA A 330 -9.73 23.51 22.49
CA ALA A 330 -9.69 23.97 23.88
C ALA A 330 -10.71 23.26 24.80
N ASP A 331 -11.89 22.93 24.28
CA ASP A 331 -12.95 22.23 25.01
C ASP A 331 -13.11 20.76 24.56
N ALA A 332 -12.16 20.26 23.76
CA ALA A 332 -12.31 18.97 23.11
C ALA A 332 -12.34 17.81 24.11
N GLN A 333 -13.34 16.95 23.93
CA GLN A 333 -13.49 15.66 24.62
C GLN A 333 -12.96 14.55 23.71
N ILE A 334 -12.47 13.47 24.30
CA ILE A 334 -11.98 12.32 23.55
C ILE A 334 -12.86 11.08 23.78
N TYR A 335 -13.06 10.30 22.72
CA TYR A 335 -13.66 8.97 22.82
C TYR A 335 -12.66 7.90 23.21
N ARG A 336 -11.41 8.04 22.75
CA ARG A 336 -10.33 7.05 22.95
C ARG A 336 -8.96 7.74 23.03
N PRO A 337 -8.07 7.26 23.92
CA PRO A 337 -6.70 7.77 23.97
C PRO A 337 -5.85 7.34 22.78
N GLY A 338 -4.75 8.04 22.55
CA GLY A 338 -3.63 7.54 21.77
C GLY A 338 -2.86 6.48 22.57
N TYR A 339 -2.23 5.55 21.87
CA TYR A 339 -1.37 4.53 22.47
C TYR A 339 -0.27 4.08 21.50
N ALA A 340 0.82 3.56 22.04
CA ALA A 340 1.77 2.76 21.27
C ALA A 340 1.39 1.29 21.39
N ILE A 341 1.63 0.52 20.33
CA ILE A 341 1.48 -0.93 20.30
C ILE A 341 2.79 -1.57 19.87
N GLU A 342 3.31 -2.51 20.67
CA GLU A 342 4.38 -3.42 20.30
C GLU A 342 3.80 -4.78 19.91
N TYR A 343 4.40 -5.42 18.91
CA TYR A 343 3.94 -6.71 18.37
C TYR A 343 5.12 -7.46 17.74
N ASP A 344 5.01 -8.79 17.66
CA ASP A 344 6.00 -9.61 17.00
C ASP A 344 5.90 -9.53 15.48
N TYR A 345 7.06 -9.51 14.82
CA TYR A 345 7.22 -9.63 13.37
C TYR A 345 8.32 -10.63 13.04
N PHE A 346 8.35 -11.11 11.82
CA PHE A 346 9.36 -12.02 11.31
C PHE A 346 10.22 -11.32 10.28
N ASP A 347 11.55 -11.48 10.36
CA ASP A 347 12.47 -10.92 9.38
C ASP A 347 12.07 -11.38 7.97
N PRO A 348 11.67 -10.46 7.06
CA PRO A 348 11.15 -10.83 5.75
C PRO A 348 12.21 -11.41 4.80
N THR A 349 13.51 -11.35 5.14
CA THR A 349 14.56 -12.05 4.40
C THR A 349 14.42 -13.58 4.48
N GLN A 350 13.60 -14.08 5.40
CA GLN A 350 13.23 -15.50 5.52
C GLN A 350 12.16 -15.94 4.50
N LEU A 351 11.67 -15.00 3.67
CA LEU A 351 10.66 -15.25 2.66
C LEU A 351 11.28 -15.32 1.26
N ARG A 352 10.57 -15.98 0.36
CA ARG A 352 10.77 -15.92 -1.08
C ARG A 352 10.00 -14.72 -1.67
N HIS A 353 10.23 -14.37 -2.93
CA HIS A 353 9.46 -13.33 -3.63
C HIS A 353 7.96 -13.69 -3.79
N THR A 354 7.60 -14.95 -3.62
CA THR A 354 6.21 -15.44 -3.52
C THR A 354 5.56 -15.15 -2.16
N LEU A 355 6.32 -14.64 -1.19
CA LEU A 355 5.98 -14.52 0.23
C LEU A 355 5.83 -15.87 0.97
N GLU A 356 6.19 -16.99 0.32
CA GLU A 356 6.34 -18.29 0.98
C GLU A 356 7.59 -18.27 1.88
N THR A 357 7.47 -18.87 3.07
CA THR A 357 8.62 -19.00 3.97
C THR A 357 9.65 -20.00 3.42
N LYS A 358 10.93 -19.76 3.71
CA LYS A 358 12.02 -20.66 3.29
C LYS A 358 12.09 -21.92 4.15
N LEU A 359 11.66 -21.84 5.42
CA LEU A 359 11.77 -22.92 6.40
C LEU A 359 10.60 -23.91 6.36
N VAL A 360 9.39 -23.43 6.06
CA VAL A 360 8.17 -24.26 6.06
C VAL A 360 7.45 -24.12 4.74
N SER A 361 7.38 -25.20 3.98
CA SER A 361 6.71 -25.22 2.69
C SER A 361 5.21 -25.04 2.84
N GLY A 362 4.60 -24.24 1.96
CA GLY A 362 3.16 -23.94 1.96
C GLY A 362 2.73 -22.89 3.00
N LEU A 363 3.65 -22.36 3.81
CA LEU A 363 3.39 -21.27 4.77
C LEU A 363 3.80 -19.93 4.17
N PHE A 364 2.87 -18.98 4.14
CA PHE A 364 3.06 -17.64 3.59
C PHE A 364 2.84 -16.58 4.67
N PHE A 365 3.61 -15.48 4.63
CA PHE A 365 3.42 -14.34 5.51
C PHE A 365 3.08 -13.10 4.70
N ALA A 366 2.11 -12.29 5.17
CA ALA A 366 1.75 -11.06 4.51
C ALA A 366 1.32 -9.96 5.49
N GLY A 367 1.66 -8.71 5.18
CA GLY A 367 1.30 -7.54 5.97
C GLY A 367 2.30 -7.23 7.09
N GLN A 368 1.79 -6.76 8.23
CA GLN A 368 2.64 -6.28 9.33
C GLN A 368 3.54 -7.34 9.96
N VAL A 369 3.20 -8.60 9.85
CA VAL A 369 4.06 -9.71 10.30
C VAL A 369 5.41 -9.75 9.58
N ASN A 370 5.52 -9.09 8.42
CA ASN A 370 6.75 -8.90 7.65
C ASN A 370 7.47 -7.57 7.97
N GLY A 371 7.08 -6.89 9.05
CA GLY A 371 7.69 -5.62 9.45
C GLY A 371 7.29 -4.41 8.61
N THR A 372 6.14 -4.45 7.92
CA THR A 372 5.59 -3.30 7.18
C THR A 372 4.57 -2.52 8.00
N THR A 373 4.34 -1.25 7.65
CA THR A 373 3.23 -0.45 8.19
C THR A 373 2.47 0.22 7.06
N GLY A 374 1.16 -0.02 7.01
CA GLY A 374 0.21 0.57 6.06
C GLY A 374 -0.77 -0.46 5.52
N TYR A 375 -1.99 0.00 5.29
CA TYR A 375 -3.07 -0.86 4.80
C TYR A 375 -2.80 -1.36 3.39
N GLU A 376 -2.25 -0.48 2.55
CA GLU A 376 -1.97 -0.73 1.14
C GLU A 376 -0.81 -1.71 0.97
N GLU A 377 0.25 -1.55 1.77
CA GLU A 377 1.37 -2.48 1.80
C GLU A 377 0.92 -3.87 2.26
N ALA A 378 0.03 -3.91 3.25
CA ALA A 378 -0.55 -5.16 3.73
C ALA A 378 -1.43 -5.82 2.67
N ALA A 379 -2.31 -5.06 2.02
CA ALA A 379 -3.20 -5.54 0.97
C ALA A 379 -2.43 -6.06 -0.25
N GLY A 380 -1.40 -5.33 -0.72
CA GLY A 380 -0.56 -5.77 -1.84
C GLY A 380 0.19 -7.07 -1.55
N GLN A 381 0.75 -7.21 -0.33
CA GLN A 381 1.35 -8.47 0.11
C GLN A 381 0.31 -9.59 0.21
N GLY A 382 -0.86 -9.29 0.80
CA GLY A 382 -1.96 -10.24 0.93
C GLY A 382 -2.40 -10.79 -0.42
N LEU A 383 -2.58 -9.92 -1.42
CA LEU A 383 -2.94 -10.31 -2.78
C LEU A 383 -1.92 -11.30 -3.36
N VAL A 384 -0.63 -10.96 -3.31
CA VAL A 384 0.44 -11.82 -3.86
C VAL A 384 0.57 -13.13 -3.07
N ALA A 385 0.46 -13.11 -1.74
CA ALA A 385 0.49 -14.31 -0.92
C ALA A 385 -0.72 -15.23 -1.20
N GLY A 386 -1.93 -14.66 -1.36
CA GLY A 386 -3.13 -15.40 -1.70
C GLY A 386 -3.05 -16.06 -3.07
N ILE A 387 -2.56 -15.32 -4.08
CA ILE A 387 -2.30 -15.89 -5.41
C ILE A 387 -1.33 -17.07 -5.30
N ASN A 388 -0.19 -16.88 -4.63
CA ASN A 388 0.83 -17.93 -4.55
C ASN A 388 0.43 -19.09 -3.64
N ALA A 389 -0.41 -18.88 -2.63
CA ALA A 389 -0.99 -19.96 -1.84
C ALA A 389 -1.90 -20.86 -2.70
N HIS A 390 -2.72 -20.27 -3.58
CA HIS A 390 -3.48 -21.00 -4.59
C HIS A 390 -2.56 -21.73 -5.57
N GLN A 391 -1.58 -21.04 -6.18
CA GLN A 391 -0.65 -21.65 -7.13
C GLN A 391 0.07 -22.86 -6.52
N LYS A 392 0.52 -22.73 -5.26
CA LYS A 392 1.17 -23.81 -4.51
C LYS A 392 0.23 -24.99 -4.25
N ALA A 393 -1.01 -24.73 -3.85
CA ALA A 393 -2.02 -25.75 -3.58
C ALA A 393 -2.38 -26.56 -4.84
N GLU A 394 -2.35 -25.90 -6.00
CA GLU A 394 -2.66 -26.49 -7.30
C GLU A 394 -1.43 -27.00 -8.08
N GLY A 395 -0.22 -26.84 -7.54
CA GLY A 395 1.03 -27.25 -8.21
C GLY A 395 1.35 -26.46 -9.48
N LYS A 396 0.89 -25.21 -9.56
CA LYS A 396 1.12 -24.28 -10.66
C LYS A 396 2.39 -23.45 -10.45
N ASP A 397 2.82 -22.76 -11.51
CA ASP A 397 3.98 -21.87 -11.46
C ASP A 397 3.75 -20.68 -10.52
N PRO A 398 4.80 -20.22 -9.80
CA PRO A 398 4.69 -19.09 -8.88
C PRO A 398 4.45 -17.76 -9.61
N PHE A 399 3.65 -16.88 -8.97
CA PHE A 399 3.40 -15.53 -9.44
C PHE A 399 4.34 -14.55 -8.74
N VAL A 400 5.19 -13.87 -9.50
CA VAL A 400 6.13 -12.86 -9.00
C VAL A 400 6.02 -11.61 -9.85
N LEU A 401 6.05 -10.44 -9.21
CA LEU A 401 6.06 -9.13 -9.84
C LEU A 401 7.45 -8.50 -9.77
N GLY A 402 7.91 -7.97 -10.90
CA GLY A 402 9.18 -7.24 -11.01
C GLY A 402 9.11 -5.82 -10.43
N ARG A 403 10.29 -5.26 -10.12
CA ARG A 403 10.44 -3.87 -9.67
C ARG A 403 10.13 -2.85 -10.76
N ASP A 404 10.25 -3.23 -12.01
CA ASP A 404 9.93 -2.46 -13.21
C ASP A 404 8.47 -2.62 -13.66
N GLU A 405 7.74 -3.57 -13.07
CA GLU A 405 6.34 -3.83 -13.35
C GLU A 405 5.39 -3.16 -12.34
N SER A 406 5.77 -3.08 -11.05
CA SER A 406 4.85 -2.62 -10.01
C SER A 406 5.52 -2.11 -8.73
N TYR A 407 4.84 -1.23 -8.02
CA TYR A 407 5.18 -0.86 -6.64
C TYR A 407 5.05 -2.05 -5.68
N ILE A 408 4.12 -2.98 -5.93
CA ILE A 408 3.99 -4.24 -5.18
C ILE A 408 5.27 -5.07 -5.36
N GLY A 409 5.82 -5.15 -6.58
CA GLY A 409 7.10 -5.80 -6.86
C GLY A 409 8.27 -5.12 -6.14
N VAL A 410 8.33 -3.78 -6.15
CA VAL A 410 9.34 -3.01 -5.39
C VAL A 410 9.23 -3.30 -3.89
N LEU A 411 8.02 -3.30 -3.33
CA LEU A 411 7.74 -3.60 -1.93
C LEU A 411 8.28 -4.97 -1.53
N ILE A 412 7.88 -6.01 -2.26
CA ILE A 412 8.24 -7.39 -1.93
C ILE A 412 9.74 -7.61 -2.09
N ASP A 413 10.33 -7.12 -3.18
CA ASP A 413 11.78 -7.25 -3.40
C ASP A 413 12.58 -6.53 -2.30
N ASP A 414 12.19 -5.30 -1.90
CA ASP A 414 12.85 -4.61 -0.78
C ASP A 414 12.79 -5.43 0.52
N LEU A 415 11.64 -6.01 0.84
CA LEU A 415 11.47 -6.83 2.04
C LEU A 415 12.37 -8.05 2.04
N VAL A 416 12.33 -8.85 0.98
CA VAL A 416 13.01 -10.16 0.95
C VAL A 416 14.50 -10.07 0.68
N THR A 417 14.99 -8.96 0.08
CA THR A 417 16.41 -8.77 -0.23
C THR A 417 17.14 -7.89 0.77
N LYS A 418 16.47 -6.84 1.28
CA LYS A 418 17.09 -5.85 2.19
C LYS A 418 16.74 -6.09 3.64
N GLY A 419 15.62 -6.78 3.92
CA GLY A 419 15.07 -6.87 5.26
C GLY A 419 14.52 -5.53 5.76
N VAL A 420 14.27 -5.44 7.07
CA VAL A 420 13.72 -4.25 7.71
C VAL A 420 14.41 -4.00 9.05
N ASP A 421 14.99 -2.81 9.20
CA ASP A 421 15.58 -2.34 10.47
C ASP A 421 14.55 -1.49 11.25
N GLU A 422 13.57 -0.94 10.56
CA GLU A 422 12.44 -0.15 11.09
C GLU A 422 11.16 -0.53 10.32
N PRO A 423 9.96 -0.24 10.85
CA PRO A 423 8.72 -0.53 10.14
C PRO A 423 8.74 0.04 8.71
N TYR A 424 8.76 -0.86 7.72
CA TYR A 424 8.85 -0.50 6.30
C TYR A 424 7.61 0.26 5.84
N ARG A 425 7.82 1.31 5.06
CA ARG A 425 6.78 2.08 4.40
C ARG A 425 7.17 2.37 2.95
N MET A 426 6.21 2.24 2.04
CA MET A 426 6.44 2.56 0.64
C MET A 426 6.47 4.07 0.39
N PHE A 427 7.43 4.49 -0.43
CA PHE A 427 7.59 5.85 -0.95
C PHE A 427 7.96 5.79 -2.43
N THR A 428 7.64 6.87 -3.16
CA THR A 428 8.01 6.97 -4.58
C THR A 428 9.53 6.94 -4.81
N SER A 429 10.32 7.35 -3.82
CA SER A 429 11.79 7.29 -3.89
C SER A 429 12.38 5.88 -3.86
N ARG A 430 11.60 4.86 -3.44
CA ARG A 430 12.04 3.46 -3.45
C ARG A 430 11.95 2.81 -4.84
N ALA A 431 11.14 3.38 -5.73
CA ALA A 431 10.98 2.91 -7.09
C ALA A 431 11.96 3.64 -8.02
N GLU A 432 12.87 2.90 -8.63
CA GLU A 432 13.85 3.41 -9.59
C GLU A 432 13.15 3.88 -10.87
N TYR A 433 12.15 3.12 -11.33
CA TYR A 433 11.46 3.32 -12.61
C TYR A 433 10.07 3.94 -12.43
N ARG A 434 9.91 4.90 -11.50
CA ARG A 434 8.59 5.44 -11.12
C ARG A 434 7.76 6.03 -12.28
N ILE A 435 8.39 6.49 -13.37
CA ILE A 435 7.65 6.94 -14.57
C ILE A 435 6.98 5.78 -15.31
N LEU A 436 7.50 4.56 -15.17
CA LEU A 436 6.89 3.34 -15.69
C LEU A 436 5.78 2.82 -14.77
N LEU A 437 5.81 3.17 -13.46
CA LEU A 437 4.92 2.65 -12.43
C LEU A 437 3.80 3.63 -12.05
N ARG A 438 3.37 4.47 -13.01
CA ARG A 438 2.31 5.46 -12.76
C ARG A 438 0.99 4.80 -12.38
N GLN A 439 0.20 5.53 -11.58
CA GLN A 439 -1.11 5.06 -11.13
C GLN A 439 -2.15 5.02 -12.26
N ASP A 440 -2.00 5.86 -13.29
CA ASP A 440 -2.94 5.98 -14.42
C ASP A 440 -2.91 4.78 -15.37
N ASP A 441 -1.78 4.05 -15.43
CA ASP A 441 -1.57 2.94 -16.35
C ASP A 441 -1.34 1.58 -15.68
N ALA A 442 -1.68 1.42 -14.41
CA ALA A 442 -1.52 0.14 -13.71
C ALA A 442 -2.32 -0.98 -14.38
N ASP A 443 -3.50 -0.66 -14.93
CA ASP A 443 -4.30 -1.60 -15.73
C ASP A 443 -3.56 -2.08 -16.99
N MET A 444 -2.86 -1.19 -17.70
CA MET A 444 -2.10 -1.55 -18.89
C MET A 444 -0.95 -2.52 -18.59
N ARG A 445 -0.34 -2.40 -17.40
CA ARG A 445 0.79 -3.24 -16.96
C ARG A 445 0.35 -4.57 -16.37
N LEU A 446 -0.70 -4.56 -15.54
CA LEU A 446 -1.00 -5.65 -14.62
C LEU A 446 -2.30 -6.40 -14.92
N THR A 447 -3.30 -5.78 -15.58
CA THR A 447 -4.53 -6.50 -15.92
C THR A 447 -4.27 -7.70 -16.86
N PRO A 448 -3.36 -7.62 -17.85
CA PRO A 448 -3.00 -8.82 -18.63
C PRO A 448 -2.43 -9.95 -17.77
N ARG A 449 -1.57 -9.63 -16.79
CA ARG A 449 -0.99 -10.59 -15.85
C ARG A 449 -2.07 -11.22 -14.94
N GLY A 450 -2.98 -10.36 -14.42
CA GLY A 450 -4.11 -10.82 -13.62
C GLY A 450 -5.07 -11.72 -14.39
N PHE A 451 -5.31 -11.39 -15.66
CA PHE A 451 -6.16 -12.20 -16.54
C PHE A 451 -5.53 -13.55 -16.91
N GLU A 452 -4.23 -13.56 -17.20
CA GLU A 452 -3.46 -14.78 -17.52
C GLU A 452 -3.54 -15.83 -16.41
N ILE A 453 -3.43 -15.41 -15.13
CA ILE A 453 -3.57 -16.32 -13.99
C ILE A 453 -5.03 -16.62 -13.61
N GLY A 454 -6.02 -15.93 -14.22
CA GLY A 454 -7.44 -16.13 -13.98
C GLY A 454 -8.04 -15.30 -12.85
N LEU A 455 -7.31 -14.32 -12.29
CA LEU A 455 -7.81 -13.46 -11.20
C LEU A 455 -8.57 -12.23 -11.72
N ALA A 456 -8.03 -11.52 -12.71
CA ALA A 456 -8.75 -10.43 -13.36
C ALA A 456 -9.84 -11.00 -14.29
N SER A 457 -11.06 -10.47 -14.18
CA SER A 457 -12.19 -10.91 -15.00
C SER A 457 -12.02 -10.56 -16.49
N ARG A 458 -12.73 -11.26 -17.35
CA ARG A 458 -12.82 -10.94 -18.79
C ARG A 458 -13.29 -9.52 -19.02
N GLU A 459 -14.23 -9.04 -18.23
CA GLU A 459 -14.73 -7.65 -18.29
C GLU A 459 -13.60 -6.65 -18.05
N ARG A 460 -12.79 -6.83 -16.98
CA ARG A 460 -11.62 -5.96 -16.70
C ARG A 460 -10.64 -5.94 -17.87
N TYR A 461 -10.36 -7.10 -18.43
CA TYR A 461 -9.44 -7.22 -19.56
C TYR A 461 -9.98 -6.51 -20.80
N ASP A 462 -11.28 -6.67 -21.12
CA ASP A 462 -11.92 -6.00 -22.26
C ASP A 462 -12.00 -4.48 -22.06
N LEU A 463 -12.26 -4.01 -20.84
CA LEU A 463 -12.21 -2.58 -20.49
C LEU A 463 -10.80 -2.00 -20.70
N MET A 464 -9.77 -2.71 -20.28
CA MET A 464 -8.37 -2.30 -20.51
C MET A 464 -8.05 -2.23 -22.01
N LEU A 465 -8.45 -3.24 -22.79
CA LEU A 465 -8.28 -3.23 -24.25
C LEU A 465 -9.06 -2.08 -24.92
N GLY A 466 -10.27 -1.78 -24.45
CA GLY A 466 -11.09 -0.65 -24.89
C GLY A 466 -10.40 0.69 -24.65
N LYS A 467 -9.90 0.92 -23.43
CA LYS A 467 -9.10 2.10 -23.07
C LYS A 467 -7.89 2.23 -23.98
N LYS A 468 -7.12 1.14 -24.16
CA LYS A 468 -5.95 1.13 -25.03
C LYS A 468 -6.26 1.57 -26.45
N ARG A 469 -7.30 0.98 -27.08
CA ARG A 469 -7.69 1.32 -28.44
C ARG A 469 -8.08 2.79 -28.58
N GLN A 470 -8.92 3.31 -27.69
CA GLN A 470 -9.40 4.70 -27.76
C GLN A 470 -8.28 5.70 -27.49
N ARG A 471 -7.42 5.42 -26.52
CA ARG A 471 -6.23 6.21 -26.21
C ARG A 471 -5.26 6.27 -27.39
N ASP A 472 -4.92 5.12 -27.95
CA ASP A 472 -3.96 5.02 -29.06
C ASP A 472 -4.54 5.69 -30.32
N ALA A 473 -5.85 5.57 -30.58
CA ALA A 473 -6.53 6.27 -31.66
C ALA A 473 -6.47 7.81 -31.50
N LEU A 474 -6.63 8.34 -30.27
CA LEU A 474 -6.49 9.77 -29.99
C LEU A 474 -5.04 10.25 -30.21
N ILE A 475 -4.05 9.47 -29.80
CA ILE A 475 -2.63 9.78 -30.04
C ILE A 475 -2.32 9.79 -31.54
N ASP A 476 -2.81 8.80 -32.30
CA ASP A 476 -2.62 8.73 -33.76
C ASP A 476 -3.35 9.87 -34.48
N PHE A 477 -4.54 10.24 -34.03
CA PHE A 477 -5.21 11.43 -34.51
C PHE A 477 -4.35 12.68 -34.30
N ALA A 478 -3.80 12.88 -33.11
CA ALA A 478 -2.94 14.02 -32.80
C ALA A 478 -1.66 14.05 -33.64
N ARG A 479 -1.06 12.92 -33.96
CA ARG A 479 0.13 12.80 -34.83
C ARG A 479 -0.17 13.15 -36.28
N ASN A 480 -1.37 12.83 -36.75
CA ASN A 480 -1.75 13.00 -38.17
C ASN A 480 -2.42 14.33 -38.43
N PHE A 481 -3.15 14.91 -37.46
CA PHE A 481 -3.91 16.15 -37.65
C PHE A 481 -3.00 17.37 -37.62
N SER A 482 -3.12 18.24 -38.65
CA SER A 482 -2.36 19.49 -38.76
C SER A 482 -3.21 20.68 -38.35
N VAL A 483 -2.72 21.45 -37.38
CA VAL A 483 -3.35 22.66 -36.86
C VAL A 483 -2.81 23.87 -37.63
N LYS A 484 -3.68 24.60 -38.29
CA LYS A 484 -3.33 25.84 -39.03
C LYS A 484 -3.09 26.98 -38.04
N ALA A 485 -1.93 27.66 -38.14
CA ALA A 485 -1.57 28.80 -37.29
C ALA A 485 -2.69 29.88 -37.25
N ALA A 486 -3.24 30.25 -38.39
CA ALA A 486 -4.29 31.27 -38.48
C ALA A 486 -5.57 30.93 -37.68
N ARG A 487 -5.85 29.63 -37.46
CA ARG A 487 -7.04 29.19 -36.69
C ARG A 487 -6.80 29.14 -35.19
N ILE A 488 -5.60 28.74 -34.76
CA ILE A 488 -5.32 28.52 -33.35
C ILE A 488 -4.68 29.73 -32.63
N ASN A 489 -4.04 30.64 -33.39
CA ASN A 489 -3.36 31.78 -32.80
C ASN A 489 -4.26 32.70 -31.97
N PRO A 490 -5.49 33.04 -32.38
CA PRO A 490 -6.38 33.82 -31.53
C PRO A 490 -6.66 33.18 -30.17
N PHE A 491 -6.77 31.84 -30.12
CA PHE A 491 -6.96 31.09 -28.90
C PHE A 491 -5.67 31.12 -28.02
N LEU A 492 -4.49 30.89 -28.62
CA LEU A 492 -3.23 30.93 -27.93
C LEU A 492 -2.95 32.30 -27.34
N GLU A 493 -3.14 33.37 -28.11
CA GLU A 493 -2.97 34.77 -27.68
C GLU A 493 -3.95 35.13 -26.55
N GLY A 494 -5.21 34.67 -26.65
CA GLY A 494 -6.24 34.84 -25.63
C GLY A 494 -5.89 34.14 -24.30
N LYS A 495 -5.07 33.09 -24.33
CA LYS A 495 -4.52 32.41 -23.14
C LYS A 495 -3.13 32.96 -22.73
N GLY A 496 -2.62 34.03 -23.36
CA GLY A 496 -1.30 34.62 -23.09
C GLY A 496 -0.12 33.76 -23.58
N LEU A 497 -0.36 32.88 -24.54
CA LEU A 497 0.65 31.96 -25.09
C LEU A 497 1.20 32.47 -26.43
N SER A 498 2.46 32.12 -26.74
CA SER A 498 3.10 32.50 -27.98
C SER A 498 2.39 31.89 -29.19
N PRO A 499 2.04 32.72 -30.23
CA PRO A 499 1.41 32.23 -31.43
C PRO A 499 2.32 31.33 -32.26
N LEU A 500 1.74 30.50 -33.10
CA LEU A 500 2.44 29.67 -34.06
C LEU A 500 2.89 30.49 -35.28
N ARG A 501 4.12 30.27 -35.75
CA ARG A 501 4.63 30.88 -36.98
C ARG A 501 4.14 30.16 -38.23
N GLN A 502 3.92 28.84 -38.12
CA GLN A 502 3.47 27.95 -39.20
C GLN A 502 2.52 26.87 -38.67
N SER A 503 1.88 26.13 -39.55
CA SER A 503 1.09 24.97 -39.16
C SER A 503 1.96 23.91 -38.52
N VAL A 504 1.46 23.28 -37.45
CA VAL A 504 2.14 22.21 -36.71
C VAL A 504 1.21 21.01 -36.57
N LYS A 505 1.75 19.86 -36.20
CA LYS A 505 0.92 18.72 -35.78
C LYS A 505 0.28 19.01 -34.41
N LEU A 506 -0.94 18.52 -34.24
CA LEU A 506 -1.64 18.63 -32.96
C LEU A 506 -0.79 18.00 -31.82
N TYR A 507 -0.10 16.90 -32.10
CA TYR A 507 0.85 16.26 -31.21
C TYR A 507 1.89 17.24 -30.66
N ASP A 508 2.52 18.04 -31.53
CA ASP A 508 3.54 19.03 -31.15
C ASP A 508 2.95 20.19 -30.32
N LEU A 509 1.66 20.50 -30.53
CA LEU A 509 0.96 21.51 -29.75
C LEU A 509 0.64 21.02 -28.34
N ILE A 510 0.23 19.76 -28.19
CA ILE A 510 -0.03 19.11 -26.87
C ILE A 510 1.26 19.01 -26.03
N LEU A 511 2.45 18.92 -26.65
CA LEU A 511 3.72 18.92 -25.93
C LEU A 511 3.98 20.21 -25.12
N ARG A 512 3.28 21.32 -25.41
CA ARG A 512 3.42 22.56 -24.64
C ARG A 512 2.86 22.35 -23.22
N PRO A 513 3.64 22.61 -22.15
CA PRO A 513 3.20 22.33 -20.78
C PRO A 513 1.94 23.08 -20.32
N GLN A 514 1.68 24.23 -20.93
CA GLN A 514 0.53 25.10 -20.60
C GLN A 514 -0.77 24.70 -21.28
N LEU A 515 -0.75 23.74 -22.19
CA LEU A 515 -1.90 23.27 -22.94
C LEU A 515 -2.24 21.84 -22.55
N ASP A 516 -3.52 21.56 -22.39
CA ASP A 516 -4.05 20.22 -22.26
C ASP A 516 -5.00 19.90 -23.45
N ILE A 517 -5.35 18.64 -23.60
CA ILE A 517 -6.16 18.16 -24.71
C ILE A 517 -7.58 18.77 -24.67
N PHE A 518 -8.19 18.91 -23.49
CA PHE A 518 -9.52 19.49 -23.35
C PHE A 518 -9.53 20.98 -23.69
N MET A 519 -8.52 21.74 -23.23
CA MET A 519 -8.36 23.15 -23.61
C MET A 519 -8.23 23.32 -25.12
N LEU A 520 -7.46 22.46 -25.79
CA LEU A 520 -7.31 22.51 -27.25
C LEU A 520 -8.60 22.15 -28.00
N ALA A 521 -9.44 21.29 -27.42
CA ALA A 521 -10.73 20.92 -27.98
C ALA A 521 -11.72 22.13 -28.03
N GLU A 522 -11.56 23.13 -27.13
CA GLU A 522 -12.34 24.38 -27.18
C GLU A 522 -12.16 25.14 -28.51
N ALA A 523 -10.97 25.05 -29.11
CA ALA A 523 -10.61 25.76 -30.33
C ALA A 523 -10.51 24.87 -31.58
N ILE A 524 -10.46 23.55 -31.41
CA ILE A 524 -10.25 22.59 -32.51
C ILE A 524 -11.44 21.62 -32.59
N GLY A 525 -12.46 21.98 -33.39
CA GLY A 525 -13.68 21.20 -33.55
C GLY A 525 -13.46 19.71 -33.85
N PRO A 526 -12.59 19.32 -34.81
CA PRO A 526 -12.30 17.90 -35.06
C PRO A 526 -11.71 17.14 -33.88
N LEU A 527 -10.98 17.81 -32.96
CA LEU A 527 -10.51 17.21 -31.73
C LEU A 527 -11.68 17.02 -30.75
N ALA A 528 -12.56 18.03 -30.63
CA ALA A 528 -13.75 17.93 -29.79
C ALA A 528 -14.68 16.78 -30.27
N GLU A 529 -14.87 16.62 -31.58
CA GLU A 529 -15.62 15.50 -32.16
C GLU A 529 -14.98 14.15 -31.86
N HIS A 530 -13.66 14.05 -31.96
CA HIS A 530 -12.93 12.82 -31.64
C HIS A 530 -13.08 12.46 -30.16
N ILE A 531 -12.95 13.44 -29.25
CA ILE A 531 -13.12 13.25 -27.79
C ILE A 531 -14.59 12.87 -27.49
N ALA A 532 -15.57 13.48 -28.12
CA ALA A 532 -16.98 13.14 -27.94
C ALA A 532 -17.31 11.70 -28.35
N GLY A 533 -16.57 11.13 -29.29
CA GLY A 533 -16.65 9.70 -29.66
C GLY A 533 -16.05 8.72 -28.65
N ILE A 534 -15.32 9.18 -27.62
CA ILE A 534 -14.80 8.35 -26.56
C ILE A 534 -15.93 8.01 -25.58
N GLU A 535 -15.91 6.79 -25.05
CA GLU A 535 -16.85 6.30 -24.03
C GLU A 535 -17.01 7.31 -22.88
N GLU A 536 -18.24 7.79 -22.65
CA GLU A 536 -18.51 8.93 -21.77
C GLU A 536 -18.01 8.70 -20.32
N GLN A 537 -18.25 7.52 -19.76
CA GLN A 537 -17.89 7.19 -18.38
C GLN A 537 -16.37 7.14 -18.13
N ARG A 538 -15.58 6.95 -19.19
CA ARG A 538 -14.12 6.79 -19.12
C ARG A 538 -13.36 7.85 -19.91
N ARG A 539 -14.06 8.83 -20.47
CA ARG A 539 -13.50 9.86 -21.35
C ARG A 539 -12.34 10.62 -20.71
N GLU A 540 -12.54 11.11 -19.50
CA GLU A 540 -11.49 11.85 -18.77
C GLU A 540 -10.25 10.97 -18.56
N GLU A 541 -10.41 9.74 -18.09
CA GLU A 541 -9.31 8.80 -17.87
C GLU A 541 -8.54 8.50 -19.16
N ILE A 542 -9.25 8.30 -20.27
CA ILE A 542 -8.65 7.95 -21.57
C ILE A 542 -7.89 9.15 -22.15
N VAL A 543 -8.48 10.35 -22.10
CA VAL A 543 -7.85 11.58 -22.58
C VAL A 543 -6.63 11.94 -21.73
N GLU A 544 -6.72 11.85 -20.41
CA GLU A 544 -5.58 12.06 -19.50
C GLU A 544 -4.44 11.08 -19.80
N SER A 545 -4.75 9.79 -19.98
CA SER A 545 -3.75 8.78 -20.33
C SER A 545 -3.07 9.07 -21.67
N ALA A 546 -3.81 9.55 -22.69
CA ALA A 546 -3.24 9.95 -23.98
C ALA A 546 -2.32 11.17 -23.84
N GLU A 547 -2.73 12.18 -23.09
CA GLU A 547 -1.94 13.38 -22.84
C GLU A 547 -0.63 13.07 -22.12
N ILE A 548 -0.69 12.22 -21.07
CA ILE A 548 0.51 11.79 -20.34
C ILE A 548 1.48 11.08 -21.28
N LEU A 549 1.01 10.15 -22.11
CA LEU A 549 1.88 9.45 -23.06
C LEU A 549 2.50 10.41 -24.07
N ILE A 550 1.72 11.36 -24.61
CA ILE A 550 2.26 12.37 -25.53
C ILE A 550 3.37 13.19 -24.87
N LYS A 551 3.10 13.74 -23.69
CA LYS A 551 4.02 14.66 -23.00
C LYS A 551 5.28 13.98 -22.44
N TYR A 552 5.19 12.72 -22.04
CA TYR A 552 6.24 12.02 -21.32
C TYR A 552 6.88 10.85 -22.09
N GLN A 553 6.50 10.62 -23.36
CA GLN A 553 6.99 9.48 -24.15
C GLN A 553 8.52 9.35 -24.14
N GLY A 554 9.24 10.45 -24.36
CA GLY A 554 10.71 10.42 -24.38
C GLY A 554 11.36 10.00 -23.06
N TYR A 555 10.71 10.33 -21.93
CA TYR A 555 11.16 9.88 -20.61
C TYR A 555 10.84 8.40 -20.39
N ILE A 556 9.64 7.98 -20.79
CA ILE A 556 9.17 6.59 -20.68
C ILE A 556 10.08 5.66 -21.49
N ASP A 557 10.40 6.00 -22.72
CA ASP A 557 11.27 5.20 -23.60
C ASP A 557 12.68 5.07 -23.03
N ARG A 558 13.24 6.15 -22.49
CA ARG A 558 14.56 6.14 -21.84
C ARG A 558 14.59 5.23 -20.62
N GLU A 559 13.60 5.34 -19.73
CA GLU A 559 13.51 4.51 -18.52
C GLU A 559 13.29 3.04 -18.89
N ARG A 560 12.50 2.75 -19.91
CA ARG A 560 12.30 1.38 -20.41
C ARG A 560 13.60 0.75 -20.87
N LEU A 561 14.41 1.47 -21.64
CA LEU A 561 15.71 0.99 -22.09
C LEU A 561 16.68 0.72 -20.92
N ILE A 562 16.62 1.52 -19.85
CA ILE A 562 17.41 1.29 -18.63
C ILE A 562 16.91 0.05 -17.90
N ALA A 563 15.59 -0.08 -17.71
CA ALA A 563 14.97 -1.23 -17.07
C ALA A 563 15.30 -2.54 -17.80
N GLU A 564 15.21 -2.57 -19.14
CA GLU A 564 15.57 -3.73 -19.97
C GLU A 564 17.02 -4.15 -19.82
N LYS A 565 17.96 -3.21 -19.67
CA LYS A 565 19.36 -3.53 -19.43
C LYS A 565 19.59 -4.22 -18.09
N ILE A 566 18.91 -3.75 -17.05
CA ILE A 566 19.03 -4.31 -15.69
C ILE A 566 18.27 -5.64 -15.59
N SER A 567 17.13 -5.77 -16.26
CA SER A 567 16.34 -6.99 -16.33
C SER A 567 17.14 -8.20 -16.87
N ARG A 568 18.20 -7.97 -17.66
CA ARG A 568 19.07 -9.08 -18.09
C ARG A 568 19.72 -9.81 -16.92
N LEU A 569 20.02 -9.12 -15.82
CA LEU A 569 20.56 -9.74 -14.61
C LEU A 569 19.49 -10.49 -13.80
N GLU A 570 18.20 -10.17 -13.98
CA GLU A 570 17.09 -10.91 -13.38
C GLU A 570 16.95 -12.33 -13.97
N HIS A 571 17.41 -12.54 -15.19
CA HIS A 571 17.40 -13.86 -15.82
C HIS A 571 18.63 -14.70 -15.47
N VAL A 572 19.62 -14.15 -14.79
CA VAL A 572 20.82 -14.87 -14.38
C VAL A 572 20.58 -15.51 -13.01
N LYS A 573 20.18 -16.78 -13.02
CA LYS A 573 19.88 -17.52 -11.78
C LYS A 573 21.16 -17.85 -11.00
N LEU A 574 21.12 -17.59 -9.68
CA LEU A 574 22.18 -17.86 -8.71
C LEU A 574 21.87 -19.05 -7.81
N ARG A 575 20.63 -19.14 -7.31
CA ARG A 575 20.25 -20.15 -6.31
C ARG A 575 20.58 -21.57 -6.80
N GLY A 576 21.23 -22.34 -5.92
CA GLY A 576 21.62 -23.73 -6.19
C GLY A 576 22.82 -23.88 -7.13
N LYS A 577 23.43 -22.79 -7.63
CA LYS A 577 24.59 -22.84 -8.53
C LYS A 577 25.91 -22.51 -7.85
N ILE A 578 25.87 -21.78 -6.75
CA ILE A 578 27.06 -21.32 -6.02
C ILE A 578 26.88 -21.61 -4.54
N VAL A 579 27.88 -22.25 -3.93
CA VAL A 579 27.98 -22.38 -2.48
C VAL A 579 28.77 -21.17 -1.97
N TYR A 580 28.07 -20.14 -1.52
CA TYR A 580 28.68 -18.84 -1.18
C TYR A 580 29.75 -18.93 -0.09
N ALA A 581 29.60 -19.87 0.88
CA ALA A 581 30.57 -20.10 1.93
C ALA A 581 31.99 -20.42 1.40
N ASP A 582 32.07 -21.06 0.23
CA ASP A 582 33.32 -21.50 -0.38
C ASP A 582 33.98 -20.44 -1.26
N VAL A 583 33.27 -19.35 -1.58
CA VAL A 583 33.77 -18.29 -2.47
C VAL A 583 34.64 -17.32 -1.70
N LYS A 584 35.96 -17.58 -1.64
CA LYS A 584 36.92 -16.74 -0.93
C LYS A 584 37.17 -15.38 -1.57
N ALA A 585 36.88 -15.25 -2.87
CA ALA A 585 37.12 -14.02 -3.65
C ALA A 585 36.12 -12.88 -3.36
N ILE A 586 34.95 -13.16 -2.81
CA ILE A 586 33.99 -12.14 -2.37
C ILE A 586 34.27 -11.70 -0.92
N THR A 587 33.78 -10.51 -0.56
CA THR A 587 33.94 -9.98 0.80
C THR A 587 33.29 -10.90 1.86
N THR A 588 33.78 -10.86 3.10
CA THR A 588 33.21 -11.67 4.20
C THR A 588 31.75 -11.27 4.45
N GLU A 589 31.44 -9.98 4.38
CA GLU A 589 30.07 -9.47 4.52
C GLU A 589 29.16 -10.00 3.40
N ALA A 590 29.62 -9.92 2.14
CA ALA A 590 28.89 -10.44 1.00
C ALA A 590 28.60 -11.95 1.16
N ARG A 591 29.60 -12.71 1.57
CA ARG A 591 29.48 -14.16 1.79
C ARG A 591 28.41 -14.50 2.83
N GLN A 592 28.43 -13.83 3.97
CA GLN A 592 27.45 -14.03 5.05
C GLN A 592 26.03 -13.66 4.59
N LYS A 593 25.86 -12.50 3.96
CA LYS A 593 24.58 -12.01 3.48
C LYS A 593 23.99 -12.86 2.35
N LEU A 594 24.81 -13.25 1.37
CA LEU A 594 24.39 -14.14 0.29
C LEU A 594 23.97 -15.51 0.82
N THR A 595 24.68 -16.05 1.81
CA THR A 595 24.32 -17.32 2.45
C THR A 595 23.00 -17.21 3.23
N LYS A 596 22.78 -16.10 3.95
CA LYS A 596 21.55 -15.88 4.72
C LYS A 596 20.34 -15.66 3.82
N ILE A 597 20.47 -14.78 2.82
CA ILE A 597 19.36 -14.30 1.98
C ILE A 597 19.07 -15.30 0.85
N ASP A 598 20.09 -15.99 0.33
CA ASP A 598 20.01 -16.95 -0.77
C ASP A 598 19.21 -16.40 -1.97
N PRO A 599 19.70 -15.31 -2.62
CA PRO A 599 18.99 -14.67 -3.72
C PRO A 599 18.83 -15.60 -4.92
N GLU A 600 17.71 -15.49 -5.63
CA GLU A 600 17.43 -16.32 -6.81
C GLU A 600 18.24 -15.91 -8.03
N THR A 601 18.51 -14.60 -8.15
CA THR A 601 19.14 -14.01 -9.34
C THR A 601 20.31 -13.09 -8.98
N VAL A 602 21.15 -12.80 -9.96
CA VAL A 602 22.27 -11.84 -9.82
C VAL A 602 21.76 -10.43 -9.54
N ALA A 603 20.65 -10.03 -10.15
CA ALA A 603 20.03 -8.73 -9.88
C ALA A 603 19.57 -8.61 -8.42
N GLN A 604 18.94 -9.64 -7.86
CA GLN A 604 18.56 -9.67 -6.45
C GLN A 604 19.81 -9.56 -5.55
N ALA A 605 20.85 -10.33 -5.84
CA ALA A 605 22.13 -10.23 -5.11
C ALA A 605 22.70 -8.82 -5.12
N SER A 606 22.65 -8.11 -6.25
CA SER A 606 23.18 -6.75 -6.39
C SER A 606 22.43 -5.70 -5.56
N ARG A 607 21.19 -5.98 -5.16
CA ARG A 607 20.34 -5.08 -4.33
C ARG A 607 20.51 -5.30 -2.82
N ILE A 608 21.20 -6.37 -2.42
CA ILE A 608 21.47 -6.64 -1.00
C ILE A 608 22.47 -5.60 -0.48
N PRO A 609 22.16 -4.84 0.57
CA PRO A 609 23.09 -3.87 1.16
C PRO A 609 24.39 -4.54 1.61
N GLY A 610 25.53 -3.99 1.18
CA GLY A 610 26.85 -4.52 1.49
C GLY A 610 27.39 -5.52 0.45
N ILE A 611 26.66 -5.81 -0.62
CA ILE A 611 27.19 -6.50 -1.80
C ILE A 611 27.72 -5.45 -2.77
N SER A 612 29.01 -5.53 -3.10
CA SER A 612 29.67 -4.58 -4.00
C SER A 612 29.56 -4.99 -5.47
N PRO A 613 29.71 -4.05 -6.43
CA PRO A 613 29.82 -4.40 -7.85
C PRO A 613 30.94 -5.41 -8.14
N SER A 614 32.03 -5.38 -7.35
CA SER A 614 33.13 -6.33 -7.46
C SER A 614 32.69 -7.75 -7.08
N ASP A 615 31.92 -7.89 -5.99
CA ASP A 615 31.38 -9.19 -5.59
C ASP A 615 30.44 -9.75 -6.68
N ILE A 616 29.61 -8.90 -7.28
CA ILE A 616 28.71 -9.29 -8.40
C ILE A 616 29.49 -9.76 -9.62
N ASN A 617 30.58 -9.06 -9.98
CA ASN A 617 31.43 -9.49 -11.09
C ASN A 617 32.05 -10.87 -10.85
N ILE A 618 32.47 -11.16 -9.60
CA ILE A 618 32.99 -12.48 -9.23
C ILE A 618 31.91 -13.55 -9.37
N LEU A 619 30.67 -13.27 -8.93
CA LEU A 619 29.56 -14.20 -9.10
C LEU A 619 29.26 -14.47 -10.58
N LEU A 620 29.30 -13.45 -11.45
CA LEU A 620 29.11 -13.61 -12.89
C LEU A 620 30.21 -14.48 -13.52
N LEU A 621 31.47 -14.25 -13.14
CA LEU A 621 32.61 -15.07 -13.59
C LEU A 621 32.45 -16.55 -13.19
N LEU A 622 32.00 -16.82 -11.95
CA LEU A 622 31.74 -18.19 -11.49
C LEU A 622 30.59 -18.88 -12.25
N LEU A 623 29.67 -18.08 -12.81
CA LEU A 623 28.57 -18.56 -13.66
C LEU A 623 28.98 -18.69 -15.14
N GLY A 624 30.24 -18.38 -15.49
CA GLY A 624 30.76 -18.41 -16.87
C GLY A 624 30.23 -17.28 -17.75
N ARG A 625 30.00 -16.11 -17.17
CA ARG A 625 29.43 -14.93 -17.85
C ARG A 625 30.31 -13.71 -17.66
#